data_4c45afefd51fc2dfdfd44092ced959ce
#
_entry.id   4c45afefd51fc2dfdfd44092ced959ce
#
_cell.length_a   1.000
_cell.length_b   1.000
_cell.length_c   1.000
_cell.angle_alpha   90.00
_cell.angle_beta   90.00
_cell.angle_gamma   90.00
#
_symmetry.space_group_name_H-M   'P 1'
#
loop_
_entity.id
_entity.type
_entity.pdbx_description
1 polymer ?
#
loop_
_entity_poly.entity_id
_entity_poly.type
_entity_poly.pdbx_seq_one_letter_code
_entity_poly.pdbx_strand_id
1 'polypeptide(L)'
;MKPLVIFEMANNHMGNLSHAKSIIQKYYTLSKKFNRSIDFAIKFQYRDRSTFIHESFSDSNDKQIERFKTTFLSRAEWKKILDYSRNKFKLVCTPFDEISVANVIKDNFDYLKIASCSATDWPLLETVVKKIKKKKIICSLGGQNEDDISNIISFFITRKLNAKFLYCVAKYPTLSSDLNLAYFQELRKIYGDNIAGISLHENPDEFLSGALGYSMGARVFEKHIGVETKSIKLNKYSV
;
A
#
# COMPACT_ATOMS: atom_id res chain seq x y z
N MET A 1 -7.89 20.37 -3.37
CA MET A 1 -8.22 18.95 -3.07
C MET A 1 -7.55 18.58 -1.76
N LYS A 2 -8.28 17.92 -0.84
CA LYS A 2 -7.67 17.40 0.41
C LYS A 2 -6.63 16.34 0.08
N PRO A 3 -5.47 16.32 0.76
CA PRO A 3 -4.55 15.21 0.64
C PRO A 3 -5.18 13.92 1.17
N LEU A 4 -4.79 12.78 0.58
CA LEU A 4 -5.16 11.44 1.02
C LEU A 4 -4.00 10.81 1.77
N VAL A 5 -4.21 10.42 3.02
CA VAL A 5 -3.27 9.63 3.80
C VAL A 5 -3.75 8.19 3.87
N ILE A 6 -2.91 7.27 3.43
CA ILE A 6 -3.18 5.83 3.39
C ILE A 6 -2.40 5.16 4.53
N PHE A 7 -3.13 4.62 5.48
CA PHE A 7 -2.60 3.84 6.59
C PHE A 7 -2.39 2.38 6.14
N GLU A 8 -1.15 2.00 5.85
CA GLU A 8 -0.79 0.63 5.44
C GLU A 8 -0.65 -0.27 6.65
N MET A 9 -1.58 -1.18 6.85
CA MET A 9 -1.49 -2.16 7.94
C MET A 9 -0.50 -3.28 7.64
N ALA A 10 -0.29 -3.64 6.38
CA ALA A 10 0.53 -4.79 5.97
C ALA A 10 0.18 -6.05 6.79
N ASN A 11 1.19 -6.75 7.32
CA ASN A 11 1.00 -7.92 8.18
C ASN A 11 1.03 -7.57 9.70
N ASN A 12 0.93 -6.28 10.05
CA ASN A 12 1.01 -5.84 11.45
C ASN A 12 -0.17 -6.31 12.31
N HIS A 13 -1.22 -6.83 11.68
CA HIS A 13 -2.29 -7.56 12.36
C HIS A 13 -1.83 -8.90 12.97
N MET A 14 -0.65 -9.42 12.60
CA MET A 14 -0.04 -10.67 13.11
C MET A 14 -0.99 -11.88 13.06
N GLY A 15 -1.85 -11.99 12.02
CA GLY A 15 -2.85 -13.05 11.92
C GLY A 15 -3.96 -12.98 12.99
N ASN A 16 -4.07 -11.87 13.72
CA ASN A 16 -4.99 -11.73 14.84
C ASN A 16 -6.08 -10.69 14.55
N LEU A 17 -7.33 -11.13 14.48
CA LEU A 17 -8.50 -10.30 14.20
C LEU A 17 -8.69 -9.17 15.23
N SER A 18 -8.49 -9.46 16.51
CA SER A 18 -8.66 -8.46 17.58
C SER A 18 -7.58 -7.40 17.49
N HIS A 19 -6.34 -7.80 17.21
CA HIS A 19 -5.23 -6.88 17.03
C HIS A 19 -5.42 -5.98 15.79
N ALA A 20 -5.88 -6.56 14.66
CA ALA A 20 -6.25 -5.78 13.48
C ALA A 20 -7.28 -4.70 13.81
N LYS A 21 -8.35 -5.05 14.54
CA LYS A 21 -9.36 -4.09 14.98
C LYS A 21 -8.82 -3.02 15.91
N SER A 22 -7.88 -3.35 16.79
CA SER A 22 -7.22 -2.38 17.68
C SER A 22 -6.41 -1.36 16.89
N ILE A 23 -5.64 -1.79 15.88
CA ILE A 23 -4.93 -0.90 14.96
C ILE A 23 -5.91 0.04 14.27
N ILE A 24 -6.96 -0.51 13.64
CA ILE A 24 -8.00 0.27 12.94
C ILE A 24 -8.61 1.32 13.87
N GLN A 25 -8.98 0.92 15.09
CA GLN A 25 -9.62 1.82 16.04
C GLN A 25 -8.69 2.95 16.50
N LYS A 26 -7.43 2.65 16.78
CA LYS A 26 -6.43 3.65 17.20
C LYS A 26 -6.24 4.72 16.13
N TYR A 27 -6.03 4.30 14.87
CA TYR A 27 -5.82 5.23 13.76
C TYR A 27 -7.10 5.96 13.34
N TYR A 28 -8.26 5.35 13.51
CA TYR A 28 -9.53 6.05 13.33
C TYR A 28 -9.71 7.19 14.35
N THR A 29 -9.41 6.93 15.61
CA THR A 29 -9.47 7.96 16.66
C THR A 29 -8.51 9.11 16.38
N LEU A 30 -7.28 8.79 15.92
CA LEU A 30 -6.30 9.79 15.51
C LEU A 30 -6.79 10.61 14.31
N SER A 31 -7.30 9.95 13.27
CA SER A 31 -7.73 10.61 12.02
C SER A 31 -8.87 11.61 12.22
N LYS A 32 -9.73 11.40 13.21
CA LYS A 32 -10.84 12.33 13.53
C LYS A 32 -10.37 13.75 13.81
N LYS A 33 -9.17 13.91 14.36
CA LYS A 33 -8.60 15.23 14.66
C LYS A 33 -8.31 16.05 13.40
N PHE A 34 -8.13 15.39 12.26
CA PHE A 34 -7.65 15.99 11.01
C PHE A 34 -8.62 15.83 9.82
N ASN A 35 -9.79 15.24 10.02
CA ASN A 35 -10.72 14.88 8.93
C ASN A 35 -11.28 16.09 8.16
N ARG A 36 -11.19 17.31 8.70
CA ARG A 36 -11.57 18.53 7.98
C ARG A 36 -10.56 18.88 6.89
N SER A 37 -9.29 18.53 7.05
CA SER A 37 -8.18 18.93 6.19
C SER A 37 -7.59 17.77 5.39
N ILE A 38 -7.76 16.53 5.86
CA ILE A 38 -7.14 15.33 5.30
C ILE A 38 -8.20 14.24 5.11
N ASP A 39 -8.17 13.58 3.96
CA ASP A 39 -8.89 12.33 3.72
C ASP A 39 -8.03 11.15 4.17
N PHE A 40 -8.65 10.15 4.78
CA PHE A 40 -7.95 8.97 5.27
C PHE A 40 -8.47 7.69 4.62
N ALA A 41 -7.55 6.78 4.35
CA ALA A 41 -7.83 5.43 3.91
C ALA A 41 -7.04 4.44 4.74
N ILE A 42 -7.53 3.21 4.85
CA ILE A 42 -6.77 2.09 5.41
C ILE A 42 -6.47 1.08 4.32
N LYS A 43 -5.24 0.56 4.31
CA LYS A 43 -4.79 -0.39 3.30
C LYS A 43 -4.50 -1.75 3.90
N PHE A 44 -4.92 -2.78 3.17
CA PHE A 44 -4.72 -4.19 3.45
C PHE A 44 -3.96 -4.86 2.31
N GLN A 45 -3.48 -6.07 2.55
CA GLN A 45 -2.75 -6.87 1.57
C GLN A 45 -3.45 -8.23 1.42
N TYR A 46 -3.82 -8.56 0.18
CA TYR A 46 -4.37 -9.87 -0.13
C TYR A 46 -3.35 -10.74 -0.82
N ARG A 47 -3.25 -11.97 -0.35
CA ARG A 47 -2.44 -13.04 -0.91
C ARG A 47 -3.26 -14.31 -0.92
N ASP A 48 -3.28 -15.00 -2.05
CA ASP A 48 -3.83 -16.34 -2.09
C ASP A 48 -2.78 -17.34 -1.60
N ARG A 49 -3.16 -18.17 -0.63
CA ARG A 49 -2.21 -19.08 0.02
C ARG A 49 -1.68 -20.15 -0.93
N SER A 50 -2.47 -20.53 -1.94
CA SER A 50 -2.10 -21.60 -2.86
C SER A 50 -1.16 -21.17 -3.99
N THR A 51 -1.10 -19.86 -4.28
CA THR A 51 -0.33 -19.33 -5.41
C THR A 51 0.80 -18.38 -5.01
N PHE A 52 0.72 -17.76 -3.82
CA PHE A 52 1.66 -16.73 -3.40
C PHE A 52 3.04 -17.27 -3.02
N ILE A 53 3.10 -18.48 -2.42
CA ILE A 53 4.36 -19.14 -2.07
C ILE A 53 4.55 -20.29 -3.05
N HIS A 54 5.61 -20.20 -3.88
CA HIS A 54 5.95 -21.26 -4.82
C HIS A 54 6.22 -22.59 -4.07
N GLU A 55 5.81 -23.70 -4.65
CA GLU A 55 5.87 -25.03 -4.04
C GLU A 55 7.28 -25.40 -3.56
N SER A 56 8.31 -25.05 -4.34
CA SER A 56 9.72 -25.29 -3.97
C SER A 56 10.18 -24.58 -2.68
N PHE A 57 9.40 -23.62 -2.18
CA PHE A 57 9.65 -22.89 -0.93
C PHE A 57 8.67 -23.26 0.18
N SER A 58 7.86 -24.31 0.00
CA SER A 58 6.88 -24.75 1.01
C SER A 58 7.50 -25.05 2.37
N ASP A 59 8.69 -25.64 2.37
CA ASP A 59 9.43 -26.03 3.56
C ASP A 59 10.60 -25.09 3.91
N SER A 60 10.62 -23.90 3.27
CA SER A 60 11.68 -22.92 3.50
C SER A 60 11.60 -22.35 4.91
N ASN A 61 12.78 -22.21 5.55
CA ASN A 61 12.97 -21.52 6.83
C ASN A 61 13.18 -20.01 6.67
N ASP A 62 12.91 -19.44 5.48
CA ASP A 62 13.00 -18.01 5.26
C ASP A 62 11.98 -17.27 6.13
N LYS A 63 12.47 -16.28 6.88
CA LYS A 63 11.68 -15.51 7.85
C LYS A 63 10.50 -14.75 7.21
N GLN A 64 10.61 -14.38 5.94
CA GLN A 64 9.51 -13.70 5.25
C GLN A 64 8.41 -14.69 4.88
N ILE A 65 8.80 -15.88 4.41
CA ILE A 65 7.85 -16.98 4.09
C ILE A 65 7.13 -17.43 5.35
N GLU A 66 7.86 -17.63 6.45
CA GLU A 66 7.26 -17.98 7.75
C GLU A 66 6.27 -16.88 8.20
N ARG A 67 6.66 -15.61 8.06
CA ARG A 67 5.77 -14.48 8.37
C ARG A 67 4.48 -14.54 7.55
N PHE A 68 4.54 -14.81 6.25
CA PHE A 68 3.33 -14.91 5.43
C PHE A 68 2.45 -16.10 5.83
N LYS A 69 3.07 -17.23 6.22
CA LYS A 69 2.32 -18.40 6.71
C LYS A 69 1.62 -18.12 8.06
N THR A 70 2.33 -17.50 9.00
CA THR A 70 1.86 -17.27 10.37
C THR A 70 0.89 -16.10 10.50
N THR A 71 0.92 -15.14 9.59
CA THR A 71 0.03 -13.97 9.61
C THR A 71 -1.17 -14.09 8.69
N PHE A 72 -1.45 -15.28 8.16
CA PHE A 72 -2.59 -15.51 7.29
C PHE A 72 -3.91 -15.28 8.03
N LEU A 73 -4.84 -14.61 7.34
CA LEU A 73 -6.23 -14.42 7.78
C LEU A 73 -7.16 -15.09 6.77
N SER A 74 -8.13 -15.84 7.28
CA SER A 74 -9.17 -16.47 6.48
C SER A 74 -10.10 -15.44 5.82
N ARG A 75 -10.82 -15.83 4.79
CA ARG A 75 -11.81 -14.97 4.13
C ARG A 75 -12.90 -14.46 5.10
N ALA A 76 -13.28 -15.29 6.07
CA ALA A 76 -14.26 -14.93 7.09
C ALA A 76 -13.71 -13.85 8.05
N GLU A 77 -12.44 -13.93 8.42
CA GLU A 77 -11.76 -12.93 9.24
C GLU A 77 -11.58 -11.61 8.47
N TRP A 78 -11.15 -11.68 7.21
CA TRP A 78 -11.09 -10.52 6.34
C TRP A 78 -12.44 -9.81 6.23
N LYS A 79 -13.52 -10.56 6.05
CA LYS A 79 -14.87 -9.97 6.03
C LYS A 79 -15.16 -9.19 7.31
N LYS A 80 -14.87 -9.74 8.48
CA LYS A 80 -15.05 -9.06 9.77
C LYS A 80 -14.20 -7.78 9.91
N ILE A 81 -12.98 -7.80 9.36
CA ILE A 81 -12.09 -6.62 9.32
C ILE A 81 -12.66 -5.54 8.41
N LEU A 82 -13.09 -5.91 7.22
CA LEU A 82 -13.66 -4.97 6.25
C LEU A 82 -14.95 -4.33 6.77
N ASP A 83 -15.87 -5.13 7.30
CA ASP A 83 -17.12 -4.63 7.88
C ASP A 83 -16.85 -3.64 9.02
N TYR A 84 -15.83 -3.91 9.85
CA TYR A 84 -15.40 -3.00 10.91
C TYR A 84 -14.77 -1.70 10.40
N SER A 85 -14.14 -1.74 9.21
CA SER A 85 -13.37 -0.61 8.64
C SER A 85 -14.21 0.33 7.77
N ARG A 86 -15.27 -0.17 7.10
CA ARG A 86 -16.02 0.57 6.06
C ARG A 86 -16.61 1.90 6.51
N ASN A 87 -17.11 1.97 7.74
CA ASN A 87 -17.68 3.21 8.28
C ASN A 87 -16.63 4.16 8.87
N LYS A 88 -15.36 3.80 8.80
CA LYS A 88 -14.25 4.54 9.38
C LYS A 88 -13.32 5.13 8.34
N PHE A 89 -13.05 4.39 7.26
CA PHE A 89 -12.05 4.72 6.25
C PHE A 89 -12.51 4.36 4.85
N LYS A 90 -11.95 5.02 3.84
CA LYS A 90 -11.87 4.48 2.49
C LYS A 90 -10.97 3.24 2.55
N LEU A 91 -11.31 2.22 1.78
CA LEU A 91 -10.60 0.95 1.78
C LEU A 91 -9.67 0.84 0.57
N VAL A 92 -8.43 0.48 0.82
CA VAL A 92 -7.41 0.21 -0.19
C VAL A 92 -6.94 -1.23 -0.03
N CYS A 93 -6.68 -1.94 -1.11
CA CYS A 93 -6.08 -3.26 -1.04
C CYS A 93 -4.99 -3.43 -2.09
N THR A 94 -3.87 -4.04 -1.67
CA THR A 94 -2.83 -4.55 -2.55
C THR A 94 -3.07 -6.04 -2.78
N PRO A 95 -3.49 -6.48 -3.99
CA PRO A 95 -3.41 -7.88 -4.38
C PRO A 95 -1.98 -8.22 -4.81
N PHE A 96 -1.49 -9.38 -4.43
CA PHE A 96 -0.17 -9.88 -4.82
C PHE A 96 -0.23 -11.06 -5.80
N ASP A 97 -1.44 -11.41 -6.25
CA ASP A 97 -1.71 -12.48 -7.20
C ASP A 97 -3.06 -12.23 -7.90
N GLU A 98 -3.31 -12.94 -9.00
CA GLU A 98 -4.50 -12.76 -9.85
C GLU A 98 -5.81 -13.18 -9.14
N ILE A 99 -5.74 -14.15 -8.23
CA ILE A 99 -6.88 -14.58 -7.42
C ILE A 99 -7.26 -13.46 -6.46
N SER A 100 -6.25 -12.85 -5.84
CA SER A 100 -6.43 -11.70 -4.94
C SER A 100 -7.02 -10.49 -5.65
N VAL A 101 -6.71 -10.24 -6.93
CA VAL A 101 -7.38 -9.19 -7.74
C VAL A 101 -8.89 -9.42 -7.79
N ALA A 102 -9.33 -10.65 -8.06
CA ALA A 102 -10.76 -10.97 -8.08
C ALA A 102 -11.42 -10.73 -6.70
N ASN A 103 -10.74 -11.09 -5.63
CA ASN A 103 -11.20 -10.85 -4.26
C ASN A 103 -11.31 -9.35 -3.92
N VAL A 104 -10.36 -8.52 -4.35
CA VAL A 104 -10.42 -7.05 -4.17
C VAL A 104 -11.66 -6.45 -4.84
N ILE A 105 -12.03 -6.97 -6.00
CA ILE A 105 -13.23 -6.52 -6.72
C ILE A 105 -14.49 -6.96 -5.99
N LYS A 106 -14.57 -8.24 -5.61
CA LYS A 106 -15.71 -8.83 -4.88
C LYS A 106 -15.96 -8.12 -3.56
N ASP A 107 -14.89 -7.76 -2.84
CA ASP A 107 -14.98 -7.10 -1.54
C ASP A 107 -15.18 -5.58 -1.64
N ASN A 108 -15.33 -5.05 -2.83
CA ASN A 108 -15.66 -3.65 -3.11
C ASN A 108 -14.78 -2.62 -2.40
N PHE A 109 -13.46 -2.73 -2.58
CA PHE A 109 -12.51 -1.70 -2.15
C PHE A 109 -12.64 -0.42 -2.99
N ASP A 110 -12.34 0.75 -2.38
CA ASP A 110 -12.38 2.05 -3.07
C ASP A 110 -11.21 2.22 -4.03
N TYR A 111 -10.04 1.68 -3.66
CA TYR A 111 -8.80 1.74 -4.46
C TYR A 111 -8.16 0.36 -4.54
N LEU A 112 -7.56 0.07 -5.70
CA LEU A 112 -6.61 -1.02 -5.85
C LEU A 112 -5.19 -0.45 -5.83
N LYS A 113 -4.31 -1.04 -5.03
CA LYS A 113 -2.91 -0.66 -4.94
C LYS A 113 -2.02 -1.70 -5.64
N ILE A 114 -1.08 -1.24 -6.43
CA ILE A 114 0.03 -2.06 -6.95
C ILE A 114 1.27 -1.70 -6.14
N ALA A 115 1.85 -2.69 -5.48
CA ALA A 115 3.11 -2.52 -4.74
C ALA A 115 4.28 -2.32 -5.72
N SER A 116 5.36 -1.68 -5.26
CA SER A 116 6.57 -1.49 -6.09
C SER A 116 7.13 -2.80 -6.63
N CYS A 117 7.16 -3.85 -5.81
CA CYS A 117 7.64 -5.18 -6.21
C CYS A 117 6.76 -5.89 -7.26
N SER A 118 5.53 -5.42 -7.47
CA SER A 118 4.61 -5.95 -8.48
C SER A 118 4.37 -4.97 -9.63
N ALA A 119 5.10 -3.87 -9.67
CA ALA A 119 4.88 -2.82 -10.67
C ALA A 119 5.25 -3.25 -12.10
N THR A 120 6.12 -4.26 -12.23
CA THR A 120 6.52 -4.90 -13.49
C THR A 120 6.00 -6.34 -13.63
N ASP A 121 5.09 -6.78 -12.76
CA ASP A 121 4.39 -8.05 -12.89
C ASP A 121 3.28 -7.93 -13.95
N TRP A 122 3.66 -8.05 -15.22
CA TRP A 122 2.77 -7.86 -16.35
C TRP A 122 1.55 -8.78 -16.34
N PRO A 123 1.64 -10.08 -15.98
CA PRO A 123 0.47 -10.96 -15.82
C PRO A 123 -0.53 -10.42 -14.79
N LEU A 124 -0.05 -9.97 -13.64
CA LEU A 124 -0.89 -9.35 -12.61
C LEU A 124 -1.52 -8.06 -13.13
N LEU A 125 -0.74 -7.17 -13.78
CA LEU A 125 -1.22 -5.91 -14.32
C LEU A 125 -2.29 -6.12 -15.41
N GLU A 126 -2.11 -7.07 -16.30
CA GLU A 126 -3.12 -7.44 -17.32
C GLU A 126 -4.40 -7.98 -16.66
N THR A 127 -4.27 -8.77 -15.59
CA THR A 127 -5.44 -9.23 -14.83
C THR A 127 -6.19 -8.08 -14.17
N VAL A 128 -5.45 -7.11 -13.62
CA VAL A 128 -6.02 -5.87 -13.06
C VAL A 128 -6.81 -5.13 -14.15
N VAL A 129 -6.20 -4.88 -15.31
CA VAL A 129 -6.84 -4.18 -16.43
C VAL A 129 -8.12 -4.88 -16.89
N LYS A 130 -8.07 -6.19 -17.09
CA LYS A 130 -9.23 -6.98 -17.54
C LYS A 130 -10.41 -6.94 -16.58
N LYS A 131 -10.12 -6.88 -15.28
CA LYS A 131 -11.15 -6.98 -14.23
C LYS A 131 -11.61 -5.63 -13.68
N ILE A 132 -10.81 -4.57 -13.78
CA ILE A 132 -11.11 -3.26 -13.19
C ILE A 132 -11.67 -2.31 -14.24
N LYS A 133 -12.98 -2.03 -14.15
CA LYS A 133 -13.65 -1.10 -15.11
C LYS A 133 -13.72 0.35 -14.63
N LYS A 134 -13.80 0.64 -13.33
CA LYS A 134 -14.04 2.00 -12.78
C LYS A 134 -13.31 2.32 -11.48
N LYS A 135 -12.51 1.40 -10.92
CA LYS A 135 -11.81 1.67 -9.65
C LYS A 135 -10.57 2.52 -9.87
N LYS A 136 -10.24 3.30 -8.85
CA LYS A 136 -9.00 4.09 -8.83
C LYS A 136 -7.83 3.15 -8.53
N ILE A 137 -6.76 3.28 -9.29
CA ILE A 137 -5.54 2.51 -9.12
C ILE A 137 -4.47 3.44 -8.56
N ILE A 138 -3.69 2.93 -7.61
CA ILE A 138 -2.50 3.58 -7.09
C ILE A 138 -1.34 2.60 -7.28
N CYS A 139 -0.26 3.02 -7.94
CA CYS A 139 0.92 2.20 -8.18
C CYS A 139 2.15 2.87 -7.59
N SER A 140 2.93 2.16 -6.77
CA SER A 140 4.23 2.62 -6.27
C SER A 140 5.35 2.24 -7.24
N LEU A 141 6.34 3.13 -7.39
CA LEU A 141 7.42 3.02 -8.38
C LEU A 141 8.81 2.75 -7.75
N GLY A 142 8.87 2.33 -6.49
CA GLY A 142 10.14 2.11 -5.79
C GLY A 142 10.97 0.99 -6.41
N GLY A 143 12.28 1.24 -6.57
CA GLY A 143 13.21 0.26 -7.12
C GLY A 143 13.12 0.06 -8.63
N GLN A 144 12.29 0.84 -9.33
CA GLN A 144 12.18 0.81 -10.79
C GLN A 144 13.20 1.79 -11.42
N ASN A 145 13.76 1.42 -12.56
CA ASN A 145 14.56 2.31 -13.37
C ASN A 145 13.67 3.22 -14.25
N GLU A 146 14.25 4.17 -14.97
CA GLU A 146 13.48 5.16 -15.76
C GLU A 146 12.66 4.52 -16.89
N ASP A 147 13.21 3.50 -17.56
CA ASP A 147 12.52 2.77 -18.63
C ASP A 147 11.32 2.01 -18.06
N ASP A 148 11.49 1.33 -16.93
CA ASP A 148 10.39 0.64 -16.26
C ASP A 148 9.30 1.63 -15.81
N ILE A 149 9.67 2.77 -15.22
CA ILE A 149 8.73 3.82 -14.83
C ILE A 149 7.92 4.31 -16.04
N SER A 150 8.60 4.58 -17.15
CA SER A 150 7.96 5.00 -18.41
C SER A 150 6.99 3.95 -18.92
N ASN A 151 7.42 2.69 -18.95
CA ASN A 151 6.61 1.55 -19.41
C ASN A 151 5.38 1.34 -18.52
N ILE A 152 5.55 1.37 -17.19
CA ILE A 152 4.45 1.22 -16.24
C ILE A 152 3.41 2.35 -16.41
N ILE A 153 3.85 3.60 -16.46
CA ILE A 153 2.95 4.75 -16.60
C ILE A 153 2.22 4.67 -17.94
N SER A 154 2.94 4.40 -19.04
CA SER A 154 2.36 4.25 -20.37
C SER A 154 1.35 3.12 -20.44
N PHE A 155 1.61 2.00 -19.77
CA PHE A 155 0.71 0.85 -19.70
C PHE A 155 -0.69 1.24 -19.21
N PHE A 156 -0.76 2.05 -18.15
CA PHE A 156 -2.04 2.48 -17.59
C PHE A 156 -2.69 3.62 -18.39
N ILE A 157 -1.89 4.59 -18.85
CA ILE A 157 -2.39 5.76 -19.59
C ILE A 157 -2.99 5.34 -20.93
N THR A 158 -2.28 4.50 -21.70
CA THR A 158 -2.76 4.06 -23.03
C THR A 158 -4.05 3.27 -22.94
N ARG A 159 -4.28 2.59 -21.81
CA ARG A 159 -5.53 1.88 -21.52
C ARG A 159 -6.62 2.75 -20.90
N LYS A 160 -6.38 4.06 -20.78
CA LYS A 160 -7.32 5.07 -20.22
C LYS A 160 -7.80 4.71 -18.80
N LEU A 161 -6.92 4.12 -17.99
CA LEU A 161 -7.23 3.77 -16.62
C LEU A 161 -6.95 4.94 -15.67
N ASN A 162 -7.79 5.08 -14.66
CA ASN A 162 -7.60 6.09 -13.61
C ASN A 162 -6.52 5.62 -12.62
N ALA A 163 -5.26 5.71 -13.04
CA ALA A 163 -4.11 5.35 -12.23
C ALA A 163 -3.34 6.59 -11.75
N LYS A 164 -2.88 6.53 -10.51
CA LYS A 164 -1.97 7.51 -9.90
C LYS A 164 -0.73 6.79 -9.37
N PHE A 165 0.42 7.45 -9.50
CA PHE A 165 1.70 6.85 -9.17
C PHE A 165 2.30 7.50 -7.94
N LEU A 166 2.96 6.71 -7.10
CA LEU A 166 3.65 7.18 -5.90
C LEU A 166 5.16 6.97 -6.07
N TYR A 167 5.90 8.02 -5.86
CA TYR A 167 7.32 7.92 -5.62
C TYR A 167 7.56 7.10 -4.34
N CYS A 168 8.48 6.15 -4.41
CA CYS A 168 8.76 5.25 -3.29
C CYS A 168 10.25 4.93 -3.25
N VAL A 169 10.81 4.88 -2.04
CA VAL A 169 12.16 4.35 -1.79
C VAL A 169 12.01 2.97 -1.16
N ALA A 170 12.52 1.95 -1.85
CA ALA A 170 12.37 0.54 -1.45
C ALA A 170 13.43 0.12 -0.40
N LYS A 171 13.60 0.92 0.64
CA LYS A 171 14.49 0.65 1.79
C LYS A 171 13.70 0.69 3.09
N TYR A 172 14.01 -0.22 4.01
CA TYR A 172 13.30 -0.40 5.28
C TYR A 172 14.29 -0.48 6.47
N PRO A 173 14.46 0.57 7.28
CA PRO A 173 13.88 1.91 7.12
C PRO A 173 14.52 2.69 5.98
N THR A 174 13.82 3.72 5.48
CA THR A 174 14.40 4.71 4.57
C THR A 174 15.15 5.75 5.39
N LEU A 175 16.44 5.92 5.15
CA LEU A 175 17.21 7.00 5.81
C LEU A 175 16.94 8.35 5.13
N SER A 176 17.11 9.45 5.84
CA SER A 176 16.95 10.80 5.31
C SER A 176 17.86 11.05 4.09
N SER A 177 19.07 10.47 4.06
CA SER A 177 19.99 10.48 2.91
C SER A 177 19.47 9.76 1.67
N ASP A 178 18.57 8.80 1.84
CA ASP A 178 18.01 7.99 0.74
C ASP A 178 16.71 8.57 0.16
N LEU A 179 16.12 9.58 0.80
CA LEU A 179 14.81 10.11 0.45
C LEU A 179 14.73 10.68 -0.98
N ASN A 180 15.80 11.33 -1.45
CA ASN A 180 15.90 11.92 -2.79
C ASN A 180 14.62 12.57 -3.31
N LEU A 181 14.02 13.49 -2.54
CA LEU A 181 12.77 14.16 -2.94
C LEU A 181 12.93 15.05 -4.19
N ALA A 182 14.17 15.40 -4.57
CA ALA A 182 14.43 16.05 -5.84
C ALA A 182 13.97 15.18 -7.01
N TYR A 183 14.22 13.88 -6.98
CA TYR A 183 13.75 12.94 -8.01
C TYR A 183 12.22 12.84 -8.06
N PHE A 184 11.54 12.95 -6.93
CA PHE A 184 10.07 13.09 -6.93
C PHE A 184 9.61 14.33 -7.73
N GLN A 185 10.31 15.46 -7.61
CA GLN A 185 10.00 16.64 -8.40
C GLN A 185 10.30 16.45 -9.90
N GLU A 186 11.39 15.77 -10.23
CA GLU A 186 11.73 15.45 -11.63
C GLU A 186 10.65 14.58 -12.28
N LEU A 187 10.22 13.52 -11.59
CA LEU A 187 9.11 12.69 -12.06
C LEU A 187 7.82 13.50 -12.26
N ARG A 188 7.54 14.47 -11.37
CA ARG A 188 6.38 15.36 -11.53
C ARG A 188 6.53 16.32 -12.71
N LYS A 189 7.72 16.78 -13.02
CA LYS A 189 7.96 17.61 -14.23
C LYS A 189 7.67 16.82 -15.51
N ILE A 190 8.02 15.53 -15.53
CA ILE A 190 7.84 14.67 -16.72
C ILE A 190 6.39 14.18 -16.83
N TYR A 191 5.80 13.68 -15.75
CA TYR A 191 4.50 12.97 -15.77
C TYR A 191 3.34 13.76 -15.15
N GLY A 192 3.60 14.99 -14.69
CA GLY A 192 2.60 15.88 -14.12
C GLY A 192 1.90 15.30 -12.88
N ASP A 193 0.59 15.53 -12.80
CA ASP A 193 -0.25 15.07 -11.70
C ASP A 193 -0.52 13.54 -11.69
N ASN A 194 0.04 12.81 -12.65
CA ASN A 194 0.05 11.34 -12.56
C ASN A 194 0.93 10.87 -11.41
N ILE A 195 2.04 11.57 -11.13
CA ILE A 195 2.82 11.37 -9.91
C ILE A 195 2.12 12.10 -8.76
N ALA A 196 1.26 11.38 -8.07
CA ALA A 196 0.31 11.97 -7.12
C ALA A 196 0.87 12.14 -5.71
N GLY A 197 1.96 11.44 -5.36
CA GLY A 197 2.47 11.49 -4.00
C GLY A 197 3.62 10.55 -3.71
N ILE A 198 3.77 10.22 -2.45
CA ILE A 198 4.92 9.49 -1.90
C ILE A 198 4.49 8.31 -1.04
N SER A 199 5.28 7.23 -1.06
CA SER A 199 5.16 6.06 -0.20
C SER A 199 6.54 5.76 0.37
N LEU A 200 6.80 6.20 1.60
CA LEU A 200 8.12 6.19 2.22
C LEU A 200 8.10 5.44 3.55
N HIS A 201 9.26 4.93 3.97
CA HIS A 201 9.41 4.02 5.11
C HIS A 201 10.45 4.54 6.11
N GLU A 202 10.48 5.88 6.32
CA GLU A 202 11.35 6.50 7.31
C GLU A 202 10.92 6.13 8.74
N ASN A 203 11.87 6.25 9.67
CA ASN A 203 11.58 6.05 11.09
C ASN A 203 10.44 6.97 11.58
N PRO A 204 9.65 6.56 12.57
CA PRO A 204 8.51 7.33 13.08
C PRO A 204 8.87 8.74 13.54
N ASP A 205 10.09 8.93 14.01
CA ASP A 205 10.58 10.24 14.50
C ASP A 205 10.99 11.20 13.36
N GLU A 206 11.07 10.68 12.12
CA GLU A 206 11.41 11.44 10.92
C GLU A 206 10.13 11.84 10.17
N PHE A 207 9.56 13.00 10.47
CA PHE A 207 8.27 13.45 9.91
C PHE A 207 8.38 14.49 8.78
N LEU A 208 9.58 15.00 8.51
CA LEU A 208 9.77 16.09 7.53
C LEU A 208 9.43 15.71 6.10
N SER A 209 9.63 14.45 5.71
CA SER A 209 9.35 13.98 4.34
C SER A 209 7.90 14.22 3.91
N GLY A 210 6.95 14.03 4.82
CA GLY A 210 5.54 14.31 4.57
C GLY A 210 5.27 15.78 4.28
N ALA A 211 5.83 16.69 5.10
CA ALA A 211 5.68 18.13 4.94
C ALA A 211 6.37 18.62 3.66
N LEU A 212 7.59 18.18 3.41
CA LEU A 212 8.35 18.50 2.19
C LEU A 212 7.63 17.96 0.94
N GLY A 213 7.21 16.70 0.96
CA GLY A 213 6.44 16.12 -0.15
C GLY A 213 5.16 16.91 -0.44
N TYR A 214 4.43 17.34 0.60
CA TYR A 214 3.24 18.17 0.42
C TYR A 214 3.56 19.53 -0.22
N SER A 215 4.62 20.20 0.22
CA SER A 215 5.07 21.48 -0.37
C SER A 215 5.50 21.33 -1.83
N MET A 216 6.05 20.16 -2.19
CA MET A 216 6.45 19.79 -3.55
C MET A 216 5.29 19.28 -4.40
N GLY A 217 4.06 19.32 -3.89
CA GLY A 217 2.85 18.98 -4.64
C GLY A 217 2.32 17.56 -4.46
N ALA A 218 2.87 16.75 -3.56
CA ALA A 218 2.27 15.46 -3.20
C ALA A 218 0.88 15.67 -2.59
N ARG A 219 -0.05 14.80 -2.96
CA ARG A 219 -1.44 14.80 -2.45
C ARG A 219 -1.88 13.41 -2.00
N VAL A 220 -1.07 12.39 -2.20
CA VAL A 220 -1.27 11.03 -1.70
C VAL A 220 -0.04 10.61 -0.90
N PHE A 221 -0.27 10.16 0.33
CA PHE A 221 0.78 9.77 1.25
C PHE A 221 0.46 8.37 1.77
N GLU A 222 1.40 7.44 1.65
CA GLU A 222 1.26 6.09 2.19
C GLU A 222 2.31 5.85 3.26
N LYS A 223 1.88 5.39 4.44
CA LYS A 223 2.75 5.07 5.57
C LYS A 223 2.29 3.78 6.24
N HIS A 224 3.25 2.96 6.62
CA HIS A 224 2.97 1.80 7.44
C HIS A 224 2.44 2.21 8.82
N ILE A 225 1.53 1.41 9.34
CA ILE A 225 0.95 1.60 10.66
C ILE A 225 1.00 0.32 11.47
N GLY A 226 1.15 0.46 12.76
CA GLY A 226 1.10 -0.66 13.70
C GLY A 226 0.79 -0.17 15.11
N VAL A 227 0.59 -1.10 16.01
CA VAL A 227 0.40 -0.83 17.45
C VAL A 227 1.17 -1.86 18.24
N GLU A 228 2.09 -1.41 19.07
CA GLU A 228 2.71 -2.29 20.04
C GLU A 228 1.78 -2.59 21.20
N THR A 229 1.86 -3.81 21.69
CA THR A 229 1.23 -4.28 22.93
C THR A 229 2.26 -4.94 23.81
N LYS A 230 1.87 -5.40 24.99
CA LYS A 230 2.77 -6.18 25.85
C LYS A 230 3.31 -7.45 25.17
N SER A 231 2.50 -8.08 24.30
CA SER A 231 2.82 -9.34 23.62
C SER A 231 3.23 -9.18 22.15
N ILE A 232 2.99 -8.03 21.53
CA ILE A 232 3.27 -7.79 20.10
C ILE A 232 4.21 -6.61 19.97
N LYS A 233 5.37 -6.86 19.36
CA LYS A 233 6.35 -5.84 18.99
C LYS A 233 6.30 -5.56 17.50
N LEU A 234 6.47 -4.31 17.13
CA LEU A 234 6.63 -3.92 15.73
C LEU A 234 7.99 -4.39 15.22
N ASN A 235 8.04 -4.76 13.98
CA ASN A 235 9.29 -5.09 13.29
C ASN A 235 9.71 -3.93 12.37
N LYS A 236 10.93 -4.01 11.82
CA LYS A 236 11.49 -2.96 10.95
C LYS A 236 10.66 -2.62 9.70
N TYR A 237 9.72 -3.48 9.32
CA TYR A 237 8.81 -3.24 8.18
C TYR A 237 7.47 -2.63 8.62
N SER A 238 7.33 -2.35 9.91
CA SER A 238 6.08 -1.86 10.51
C SER A 238 6.09 -0.36 10.77
N VAL A 239 7.16 0.28 10.38
CA VAL A 239 7.43 1.69 10.65
C VAL A 239 7.20 2.52 9.42
#